data_9067f1a2024472d35f7f7f6d3ec6cb74
#
_entry.id   9067f1a2024472d35f7f7f6d3ec6cb74
#
_cell.length_a   1.000
_cell.length_b   1.000
_cell.length_c   1.000
_cell.angle_alpha   90.00
_cell.angle_beta   90.00
_cell.angle_gamma   90.00
#
_symmetry.space_group_name_H-M   'P 1'
#
loop_
_entity.id
_entity.type
_entity.pdbx_description
1 polymer ?
#
loop_
_entity_poly.entity_id
_entity_poly.type
_entity_poly.pdbx_seq_one_letter_code
_entity_poly.pdbx_strand_id
1 'polypeptide(L)'
;MSYVGLHVHTHYSLFDGVATPEEYIDRAVELGMPALAITDHGTLSGHRELYRIAKAKSVKPILGLEGYMCADISDKRDKSEREGQQDLVYNHIILLAKNQKGLENLNKISEIAWTDGFFRKPRFDFAILEKYKEGIIVTSACPSSVLVKALEEQEFALAKKHLKWFKDTFGSDYYIEVMPHNAPEINKYLIELADEFEIKVVVTPDCHHVDTSQKEVQEFKLLLNTHAKVQKDITYAKSAKHSSMMDRLDYLYGKDRDITFNKFDIHLLSYDEIKGAMEKQGIDREDIYSNTLLLADTVEDYDIKDGLDLLPVQYKNPDQELANLTLASLEEKKLNSNWLGNDIYEQRLDEELSIIRDKKFAPYFLVVQNMINWAKKEDILVGPGRGSSAGSLVCYLLGITDIDPLEHGLLFFRFINPERNDFPDIDTDIQDTRRDEVKDYLVRQYRHVASIATFLQFKDKGVVRDVARVLDIPLTDVNK
;
A
#
# COMPACT_ATOMS: atom_id res chain seq x y z
N MET A 1 27.75 13.69 -11.01
CA MET A 1 26.70 14.35 -10.22
C MET A 1 25.58 13.34 -10.00
N SER A 2 24.73 13.55 -9.02
CA SER A 2 23.63 12.65 -8.70
C SER A 2 22.36 13.47 -8.46
N TYR A 3 21.22 12.81 -8.46
CA TYR A 3 19.93 13.35 -8.03
C TYR A 3 19.21 12.29 -7.19
N VAL A 4 18.02 12.60 -6.68
CA VAL A 4 17.20 11.68 -5.89
C VAL A 4 15.89 11.42 -6.62
N GLY A 5 15.53 10.15 -6.81
CA GLY A 5 14.21 9.75 -7.29
C GLY A 5 13.15 10.05 -6.21
N LEU A 6 12.32 11.08 -6.46
CA LEU A 6 11.32 11.55 -5.50
C LEU A 6 9.88 11.13 -5.86
N HIS A 7 9.66 10.62 -7.09
CA HIS A 7 8.37 10.17 -7.60
C HIS A 7 8.54 8.79 -8.23
N VAL A 8 8.21 7.75 -7.46
CA VAL A 8 8.52 6.35 -7.81
C VAL A 8 7.36 5.43 -7.39
N HIS A 9 6.91 4.62 -8.35
CA HIS A 9 5.83 3.65 -8.20
C HIS A 9 6.37 2.24 -8.19
N THR A 10 6.13 1.53 -7.09
CA THR A 10 6.51 0.13 -6.94
C THR A 10 5.38 -0.80 -7.40
N HIS A 11 5.58 -2.10 -7.25
CA HIS A 11 4.53 -3.09 -7.52
C HIS A 11 3.28 -2.91 -6.62
N TYR A 12 3.36 -2.09 -5.56
CA TYR A 12 2.21 -1.70 -4.74
C TYR A 12 1.30 -0.67 -5.44
N SER A 13 1.77 0.01 -6.47
CA SER A 13 0.95 0.69 -7.47
C SER A 13 0.35 -0.35 -8.41
N LEU A 14 -0.77 -0.97 -7.97
CA LEU A 14 -1.27 -2.22 -8.52
C LEU A 14 -1.61 -2.17 -10.02
N PHE A 15 -1.93 -0.98 -10.55
CA PHE A 15 -2.32 -0.84 -11.97
C PHE A 15 -1.14 -0.85 -12.93
N ASP A 16 -0.01 -0.24 -12.56
CA ASP A 16 1.02 0.20 -13.50
C ASP A 16 2.46 0.08 -12.98
N GLY A 17 2.70 0.08 -11.66
CA GLY A 17 4.03 -0.13 -11.11
C GLY A 17 4.47 -1.60 -11.19
N VAL A 18 5.71 -1.87 -11.57
CA VAL A 18 6.22 -3.24 -11.82
C VAL A 18 7.22 -3.69 -10.78
N ALA A 19 8.22 -2.86 -10.49
CA ALA A 19 9.36 -3.26 -9.69
C ALA A 19 9.09 -3.28 -8.19
N THR A 20 9.80 -4.14 -7.48
CA THR A 20 9.79 -4.19 -6.02
C THR A 20 10.58 -3.04 -5.40
N PRO A 21 10.33 -2.67 -4.14
CA PRO A 21 11.19 -1.73 -3.42
C PRO A 21 12.67 -2.15 -3.41
N GLU A 22 12.96 -3.45 -3.38
CA GLU A 22 14.34 -3.97 -3.40
C GLU A 22 15.03 -3.68 -4.73
N GLU A 23 14.38 -3.97 -5.86
CA GLU A 23 14.93 -3.68 -7.20
C GLU A 23 15.21 -2.19 -7.38
N TYR A 24 14.32 -1.31 -6.89
CA TYR A 24 14.53 0.13 -6.92
C TYR A 24 15.72 0.58 -6.06
N ILE A 25 15.87 0.04 -4.85
CA ILE A 25 17.01 0.35 -3.99
C ILE A 25 18.32 -0.15 -4.61
N ASP A 26 18.33 -1.33 -5.22
CA ASP A 26 19.51 -1.84 -5.92
C ASP A 26 19.91 -0.92 -7.07
N ARG A 27 18.94 -0.49 -7.85
CA ARG A 27 19.17 0.47 -8.93
C ARG A 27 19.65 1.83 -8.41
N ALA A 28 19.09 2.33 -7.31
CA ALA A 28 19.54 3.58 -6.68
C ALA A 28 21.02 3.48 -6.23
N VAL A 29 21.43 2.33 -5.66
CA VAL A 29 22.82 2.08 -5.30
C VAL A 29 23.72 2.08 -6.54
N GLU A 30 23.32 1.39 -7.62
CA GLU A 30 24.06 1.38 -8.90
C GLU A 30 24.25 2.79 -9.47
N LEU A 31 23.21 3.63 -9.38
CA LEU A 31 23.21 5.01 -9.88
C LEU A 31 23.89 6.01 -8.92
N GLY A 32 24.31 5.55 -7.73
CA GLY A 32 24.95 6.40 -6.72
C GLY A 32 23.99 7.43 -6.10
N MET A 33 22.69 7.11 -6.03
CA MET A 33 21.69 7.95 -5.36
C MET A 33 21.79 7.82 -3.85
N PRO A 34 21.91 8.92 -3.08
CA PRO A 34 22.02 8.84 -1.62
C PRO A 34 20.70 8.55 -0.91
N ALA A 35 19.57 8.78 -1.60
CA ALA A 35 18.22 8.59 -1.11
C ALA A 35 17.28 8.15 -2.23
N LEU A 36 16.14 7.56 -1.86
CA LEU A 36 15.06 7.23 -2.78
C LEU A 36 13.71 7.36 -2.08
N ALA A 37 12.73 7.96 -2.75
CA ALA A 37 11.34 7.95 -2.31
C ALA A 37 10.58 6.78 -2.94
N ILE A 38 9.52 6.31 -2.26
CA ILE A 38 8.40 5.64 -2.92
C ILE A 38 7.13 6.44 -2.68
N THR A 39 6.33 6.55 -3.74
CA THR A 39 5.12 7.37 -3.79
C THR A 39 4.00 6.63 -4.49
N ASP A 40 3.72 5.41 -4.03
CA ASP A 40 2.72 4.54 -4.64
C ASP A 40 1.33 5.18 -4.66
N HIS A 41 0.54 4.85 -5.69
CA HIS A 41 -0.80 5.37 -5.91
C HIS A 41 -1.76 5.05 -4.76
N GLY A 42 -2.09 6.03 -3.94
CA GLY A 42 -3.09 5.96 -2.89
C GLY A 42 -2.79 4.95 -1.77
N THR A 43 -1.57 4.44 -1.66
CA THR A 43 -1.20 3.40 -0.69
C THR A 43 0.16 3.65 -0.04
N LEU A 44 0.28 3.22 1.22
CA LEU A 44 1.54 3.27 2.00
C LEU A 44 2.12 1.86 2.22
N SER A 45 1.63 0.87 1.50
CA SER A 45 1.93 -0.55 1.75
C SER A 45 3.41 -0.91 1.57
N GLY A 46 4.12 -0.20 0.69
CA GLY A 46 5.55 -0.40 0.45
C GLY A 46 6.50 0.23 1.48
N HIS A 47 5.99 1.07 2.40
CA HIS A 47 6.83 1.89 3.29
C HIS A 47 7.76 1.06 4.18
N ARG A 48 7.22 0.04 4.85
CA ARG A 48 8.01 -0.80 5.76
C ARG A 48 9.09 -1.58 5.02
N GLU A 49 8.75 -2.11 3.85
CA GLU A 49 9.68 -2.86 3.02
C GLU A 49 10.81 -1.96 2.53
N LEU A 50 10.48 -0.80 1.95
CA LEU A 50 11.48 0.20 1.53
C LEU A 50 12.39 0.59 2.70
N TYR A 51 11.80 0.95 3.84
CA TYR A 51 12.56 1.41 5.01
C TYR A 51 13.61 0.38 5.43
N ARG A 52 13.20 -0.89 5.58
CA ARG A 52 14.10 -1.98 5.99
C ARG A 52 15.23 -2.21 4.99
N ILE A 53 14.90 -2.25 3.69
CA ILE A 53 15.87 -2.56 2.64
C ILE A 53 16.83 -1.39 2.43
N ALA A 54 16.31 -0.17 2.36
CA ALA A 54 17.12 1.04 2.17
C ALA A 54 18.12 1.24 3.31
N LYS A 55 17.69 1.05 4.57
CA LYS A 55 18.59 1.09 5.74
C LYS A 55 19.70 0.04 5.66
N ALA A 56 19.37 -1.18 5.25
CA ALA A 56 20.36 -2.26 5.11
C ALA A 56 21.40 -1.96 4.01
N LYS A 57 21.02 -1.22 2.97
CA LYS A 57 21.89 -0.86 1.83
C LYS A 57 22.43 0.58 1.91
N SER A 58 22.28 1.27 3.05
CA SER A 58 22.75 2.63 3.30
C SER A 58 22.21 3.68 2.31
N VAL A 59 21.01 3.48 1.79
CA VAL A 59 20.24 4.46 1.05
C VAL A 59 19.23 5.10 2.01
N LYS A 60 19.07 6.42 1.98
CA LYS A 60 18.09 7.11 2.82
C LYS A 60 16.68 6.88 2.28
N PRO A 61 15.77 6.21 3.03
CA PRO A 61 14.39 6.06 2.60
C PRO A 61 13.61 7.35 2.77
N ILE A 62 12.82 7.72 1.75
CA ILE A 62 11.84 8.81 1.82
C ILE A 62 10.46 8.18 1.64
N LEU A 63 9.63 8.27 2.67
CA LEU A 63 8.32 7.63 2.70
C LEU A 63 7.27 8.62 2.18
N GLY A 64 6.63 8.27 1.08
CA GLY A 64 5.70 9.17 0.40
C GLY A 64 4.44 8.47 -0.12
N LEU A 65 3.60 9.27 -0.73
CA LEU A 65 2.32 8.88 -1.30
C LEU A 65 2.04 9.73 -2.52
N GLU A 66 1.70 9.12 -3.65
CA GLU A 66 0.95 9.84 -4.66
C GLU A 66 -0.54 9.74 -4.32
N GLY A 67 -1.06 10.85 -3.81
CA GLY A 67 -2.42 10.95 -3.32
C GLY A 67 -3.40 11.43 -4.38
N TYR A 68 -4.67 11.12 -4.16
CA TYR A 68 -5.77 11.57 -5.01
C TYR A 68 -6.49 12.74 -4.33
N MET A 69 -6.11 13.96 -4.70
CA MET A 69 -6.69 15.18 -4.14
C MET A 69 -7.94 15.60 -4.90
N CYS A 70 -9.02 15.91 -4.19
CA CYS A 70 -10.28 16.41 -4.75
C CYS A 70 -10.67 17.75 -4.13
N ALA A 71 -11.72 18.38 -4.65
CA ALA A 71 -12.22 19.63 -4.12
C ALA A 71 -12.98 19.45 -2.80
N ASP A 72 -13.74 18.35 -2.68
CA ASP A 72 -14.55 17.99 -1.50
C ASP A 72 -14.73 16.47 -1.46
N ILE A 73 -14.35 15.81 -0.39
CA ILE A 73 -14.49 14.35 -0.22
C ILE A 73 -15.93 13.90 -0.10
N SER A 74 -16.85 14.77 0.31
CA SER A 74 -18.28 14.47 0.42
C SER A 74 -18.98 14.36 -0.95
N ASP A 75 -18.39 14.97 -1.99
CA ASP A 75 -18.91 14.87 -3.35
C ASP A 75 -18.55 13.53 -3.98
N LYS A 76 -19.53 12.62 -4.00
CA LYS A 76 -19.42 11.27 -4.57
C LYS A 76 -20.20 11.11 -5.87
N ARG A 77 -20.46 12.21 -6.59
CA ARG A 77 -21.13 12.19 -7.89
C ARG A 77 -20.18 11.79 -9.01
N ASP A 78 -20.70 11.06 -9.98
CA ASP A 78 -19.97 10.72 -11.19
C ASP A 78 -19.81 11.91 -12.14
N LYS A 79 -18.85 11.81 -13.05
CA LYS A 79 -18.55 12.82 -14.09
C LYS A 79 -19.80 13.23 -14.88
N SER A 80 -20.63 12.25 -15.26
CA SER A 80 -21.87 12.44 -16.00
C SER A 80 -22.98 13.22 -15.24
N GLU A 81 -22.85 13.32 -13.91
CA GLU A 81 -23.82 13.99 -13.02
C GLU A 81 -23.42 15.43 -12.69
N ARG A 82 -22.26 15.89 -13.21
CA ARG A 82 -21.68 17.20 -12.97
C ARG A 82 -21.86 18.10 -14.19
N GLU A 83 -23.05 18.64 -14.41
CA GLU A 83 -23.29 19.59 -15.50
C GLU A 83 -22.37 20.82 -15.38
N GLY A 84 -21.52 21.04 -16.40
CA GLY A 84 -20.73 22.29 -16.58
C GLY A 84 -19.56 22.48 -15.62
N GLN A 85 -19.23 21.53 -14.74
CA GLN A 85 -18.01 21.54 -13.95
C GLN A 85 -16.98 20.61 -14.60
N GLN A 86 -15.86 21.20 -14.99
CA GLN A 86 -14.71 20.42 -15.44
C GLN A 86 -14.25 19.45 -14.35
N ASP A 87 -14.14 18.31 -14.73
CA ASP A 87 -13.72 17.07 -14.23
C ASP A 87 -12.62 17.01 -13.20
N LEU A 88 -12.93 17.25 -11.95
CA LEU A 88 -11.96 16.90 -10.92
C LEU A 88 -12.60 15.94 -9.89
N VAL A 89 -12.85 14.71 -10.32
CA VAL A 89 -13.12 13.65 -9.33
C VAL A 89 -11.92 13.52 -8.40
N TYR A 90 -10.70 13.66 -8.94
CA TYR A 90 -9.44 13.76 -8.21
C TYR A 90 -8.28 14.19 -9.12
N ASN A 91 -7.21 14.69 -8.50
CA ASN A 91 -5.93 15.00 -9.14
C ASN A 91 -4.80 14.37 -8.35
N HIS A 92 -3.68 14.14 -9.01
CA HIS A 92 -2.48 13.62 -8.38
C HIS A 92 -1.72 14.71 -7.63
N ILE A 93 -1.12 14.33 -6.51
CA ILE A 93 -0.23 15.15 -5.71
C ILE A 93 0.75 14.26 -4.95
N ILE A 94 2.01 14.64 -4.86
CA ILE A 94 3.00 13.90 -4.09
C ILE A 94 3.10 14.49 -2.69
N LEU A 95 3.01 13.61 -1.71
CA LEU A 95 3.21 13.90 -0.29
C LEU A 95 4.40 13.08 0.21
N LEU A 96 5.39 13.73 0.80
CA LEU A 96 6.56 13.06 1.38
C LEU A 96 6.62 13.38 2.87
N ALA A 97 6.84 12.36 3.69
CA ALA A 97 7.05 12.57 5.13
C ALA A 97 8.45 13.17 5.37
N LYS A 98 8.51 14.34 5.96
CA LYS A 98 9.76 15.01 6.30
C LYS A 98 10.41 14.47 7.57
N ASN A 99 9.57 14.01 8.50
CA ASN A 99 9.98 13.51 9.81
C ASN A 99 8.90 12.57 10.38
N GLN A 100 9.08 12.11 11.62
CA GLN A 100 8.13 11.22 12.30
C GLN A 100 6.71 11.80 12.34
N LYS A 101 6.56 13.11 12.62
CA LYS A 101 5.26 13.78 12.63
C LYS A 101 4.61 13.77 11.24
N GLY A 102 5.40 14.02 10.20
CA GLY A 102 4.96 13.91 8.80
C GLY A 102 4.49 12.49 8.45
N LEU A 103 5.20 11.46 8.90
CA LEU A 103 4.79 10.06 8.69
C LEU A 103 3.45 9.75 9.39
N GLU A 104 3.26 10.21 10.62
CA GLU A 104 1.98 10.07 11.34
C GLU A 104 0.84 10.78 10.59
N ASN A 105 1.09 12.00 10.11
CA ASN A 105 0.12 12.79 9.37
C ASN A 105 -0.19 12.14 7.99
N LEU A 106 0.82 11.61 7.30
CA LEU A 106 0.64 10.87 6.04
C LEU A 106 -0.23 9.62 6.26
N ASN A 107 0.01 8.86 7.33
CA ASN A 107 -0.84 7.73 7.72
C ASN A 107 -2.28 8.18 7.97
N LYS A 108 -2.48 9.36 8.60
CA LYS A 108 -3.81 9.88 8.90
C LYS A 108 -4.55 10.37 7.65
N ILE A 109 -3.84 11.02 6.73
CA ILE A 109 -4.40 11.40 5.42
C ILE A 109 -4.83 10.14 4.66
N SER A 110 -3.98 9.12 4.61
CA SER A 110 -4.29 7.85 3.97
C SER A 110 -5.49 7.15 4.61
N GLU A 111 -5.57 7.10 5.95
CA GLU A 111 -6.72 6.54 6.67
C GLU A 111 -8.02 7.22 6.25
N ILE A 112 -8.07 8.56 6.29
CA ILE A 112 -9.25 9.33 5.90
C ILE A 112 -9.60 9.11 4.43
N ALA A 113 -8.59 9.06 3.56
CA ALA A 113 -8.80 8.83 2.13
C ALA A 113 -9.45 7.47 1.85
N TRP A 114 -9.04 6.42 2.56
CA TRP A 114 -9.60 5.08 2.40
C TRP A 114 -10.94 4.85 3.12
N THR A 115 -11.29 5.68 4.10
CA THR A 115 -12.56 5.58 4.83
C THR A 115 -13.57 6.60 4.30
N ASP A 116 -13.49 7.85 4.76
CA ASP A 116 -14.47 8.89 4.48
C ASP A 116 -14.39 9.40 3.03
N GLY A 117 -13.16 9.48 2.50
CA GLY A 117 -12.88 10.04 1.18
C GLY A 117 -13.05 9.05 0.02
N PHE A 118 -13.25 7.77 0.29
CA PHE A 118 -13.27 6.76 -0.77
C PHE A 118 -14.46 6.94 -1.71
N PHE A 119 -14.13 7.19 -2.97
CA PHE A 119 -15.04 7.12 -4.11
C PHE A 119 -14.24 6.80 -5.37
N ARG A 120 -14.31 5.55 -5.82
CA ARG A 120 -13.49 4.96 -6.90
C ARG A 120 -11.98 4.92 -6.59
N LYS A 121 -11.45 5.93 -5.90
CA LYS A 121 -10.08 6.08 -5.41
C LYS A 121 -10.11 6.60 -3.97
N PRO A 122 -9.06 6.37 -3.18
CA PRO A 122 -8.92 6.96 -1.86
C PRO A 122 -8.55 8.45 -1.98
N ARG A 123 -9.53 9.33 -1.72
CA ARG A 123 -9.39 10.77 -1.94
C ARG A 123 -9.29 11.55 -0.64
N PHE A 124 -8.62 12.66 -0.69
CA PHE A 124 -8.63 13.70 0.34
C PHE A 124 -8.76 15.08 -0.31
N ASP A 125 -9.16 16.10 0.45
CA ASP A 125 -9.33 17.45 -0.03
C ASP A 125 -8.33 18.44 0.58
N PHE A 126 -8.42 19.70 0.17
CA PHE A 126 -7.57 20.78 0.65
C PHE A 126 -7.65 20.97 2.17
N ALA A 127 -8.84 20.81 2.77
CA ALA A 127 -9.05 20.99 4.19
C ALA A 127 -8.35 19.88 5.01
N ILE A 128 -8.39 18.63 4.55
CA ILE A 128 -7.69 17.52 5.16
C ILE A 128 -6.18 17.71 5.04
N LEU A 129 -5.70 18.09 3.86
CA LEU A 129 -4.28 18.32 3.63
C LEU A 129 -3.74 19.47 4.49
N GLU A 130 -4.48 20.58 4.61
CA GLU A 130 -4.11 21.71 5.47
C GLU A 130 -4.10 21.33 6.95
N LYS A 131 -5.07 20.53 7.40
CA LYS A 131 -5.17 20.06 8.79
C LYS A 131 -3.98 19.18 9.20
N TYR A 132 -3.45 18.36 8.29
CA TYR A 132 -2.39 17.40 8.56
C TYR A 132 -1.06 17.77 7.87
N LYS A 133 -0.84 19.04 7.55
CA LYS A 133 0.33 19.52 6.81
C LYS A 133 1.66 19.44 7.54
N GLU A 134 1.66 19.39 8.86
CA GLU A 134 2.89 19.43 9.68
C GLU A 134 3.80 18.26 9.35
N GLY A 135 5.05 18.55 8.99
CA GLY A 135 6.05 17.55 8.63
C GLY A 135 5.82 16.89 7.27
N ILE A 136 4.94 17.45 6.42
CA ILE A 136 4.71 16.99 5.04
C ILE A 136 5.41 17.94 4.06
N ILE A 137 6.21 17.36 3.16
CA ILE A 137 6.69 18.02 1.96
C ILE A 137 5.72 17.68 0.83
N VAL A 138 5.40 18.66 0.00
CA VAL A 138 4.47 18.50 -1.12
C VAL A 138 5.17 18.84 -2.42
N THR A 139 4.94 18.04 -3.46
CA THR A 139 5.35 18.38 -4.81
C THR A 139 4.17 18.37 -5.78
N SER A 140 4.28 19.07 -6.90
CA SER A 140 3.15 19.28 -7.82
C SER A 140 2.69 18.06 -8.59
N ALA A 141 3.41 16.94 -8.50
CA ALA A 141 3.14 15.68 -9.19
C ALA A 141 3.18 15.75 -10.74
N CYS A 142 2.55 14.76 -11.38
CA CYS A 142 2.58 14.42 -12.79
C CYS A 142 1.54 15.23 -13.63
N PRO A 143 1.37 14.93 -14.94
CA PRO A 143 0.35 15.58 -15.79
C PRO A 143 -1.09 15.50 -15.24
N SER A 144 -1.37 14.53 -14.36
CA SER A 144 -2.69 14.41 -13.70
C SER A 144 -2.90 15.36 -12.52
N SER A 145 -1.98 16.30 -12.25
CA SER A 145 -2.09 17.26 -11.14
C SER A 145 -3.02 18.42 -11.45
N VAL A 146 -3.48 19.11 -10.39
CA VAL A 146 -4.31 20.34 -10.55
C VAL A 146 -3.57 21.44 -11.31
N LEU A 147 -2.24 21.52 -11.15
CA LEU A 147 -1.43 22.57 -11.74
C LEU A 147 -1.23 22.34 -13.23
N VAL A 148 -0.79 21.14 -13.62
CA VAL A 148 -0.54 20.81 -15.02
C VAL A 148 -1.84 20.85 -15.83
N LYS A 149 -2.92 20.25 -15.32
CA LYS A 149 -4.24 20.31 -16.00
C LYS A 149 -4.71 21.75 -16.26
N ALA A 150 -4.61 22.62 -15.24
CA ALA A 150 -4.97 24.02 -15.44
C ALA A 150 -4.12 24.73 -16.51
N LEU A 151 -2.84 24.36 -16.65
CA LEU A 151 -1.97 24.88 -17.69
C LEU A 151 -2.32 24.34 -19.08
N GLU A 152 -2.60 23.03 -19.20
CA GLU A 152 -3.04 22.39 -20.46
C GLU A 152 -4.37 22.96 -20.96
N GLU A 153 -5.29 23.28 -20.04
CA GLU A 153 -6.56 23.90 -20.32
C GLU A 153 -6.47 25.43 -20.50
N GLN A 154 -5.29 25.99 -20.41
CA GLN A 154 -4.99 27.44 -20.52
C GLN A 154 -5.67 28.28 -19.43
N GLU A 155 -6.02 27.67 -18.30
CA GLU A 155 -6.60 28.33 -17.14
C GLU A 155 -5.52 28.91 -16.20
N PHE A 156 -4.69 29.81 -16.69
CA PHE A 156 -3.53 30.36 -15.99
C PHE A 156 -3.88 31.02 -14.64
N ALA A 157 -5.05 31.66 -14.55
CA ALA A 157 -5.49 32.27 -13.29
C ALA A 157 -5.80 31.20 -12.22
N LEU A 158 -6.34 30.06 -12.63
CA LEU A 158 -6.60 28.92 -11.76
C LEU A 158 -5.29 28.26 -11.32
N ALA A 159 -4.36 28.07 -12.25
CA ALA A 159 -3.01 27.56 -11.94
C ALA A 159 -2.32 28.43 -10.87
N LYS A 160 -2.30 29.75 -11.04
CA LYS A 160 -1.74 30.70 -10.06
C LYS A 160 -2.47 30.66 -8.72
N LYS A 161 -3.79 30.50 -8.72
CA LYS A 161 -4.59 30.37 -7.48
C LYS A 161 -4.19 29.11 -6.69
N HIS A 162 -4.07 27.97 -7.36
CA HIS A 162 -3.62 26.73 -6.72
C HIS A 162 -2.19 26.87 -6.19
N LEU A 163 -1.29 27.38 -7.01
CA LEU A 163 0.10 27.59 -6.65
C LEU A 163 0.25 28.48 -5.42
N LYS A 164 -0.50 29.60 -5.38
CA LYS A 164 -0.54 30.49 -4.23
C LYS A 164 -1.00 29.75 -2.96
N TRP A 165 -2.05 28.94 -3.05
CA TRP A 165 -2.53 28.17 -1.90
C TRP A 165 -1.48 27.23 -1.37
N PHE A 166 -0.81 26.45 -2.25
CA PHE A 166 0.26 25.55 -1.85
C PHE A 166 1.44 26.28 -1.22
N LYS A 167 1.87 27.41 -1.82
CA LYS A 167 2.95 28.24 -1.30
C LYS A 167 2.62 28.82 0.08
N ASP A 168 1.41 29.36 0.24
CA ASP A 168 0.95 29.93 1.52
C ASP A 168 0.81 28.85 2.61
N THR A 169 0.45 27.61 2.22
CA THR A 169 0.20 26.51 3.18
C THR A 169 1.48 25.79 3.59
N PHE A 170 2.41 25.55 2.65
CA PHE A 170 3.61 24.72 2.88
C PHE A 170 4.92 25.50 2.86
N GLY A 171 4.92 26.73 2.37
CA GLY A 171 6.10 27.59 2.33
C GLY A 171 7.26 26.98 1.56
N SER A 172 8.38 26.75 2.25
CA SER A 172 9.59 26.13 1.67
C SER A 172 9.48 24.61 1.48
N ASP A 173 8.46 23.97 2.01
CA ASP A 173 8.21 22.52 1.88
C ASP A 173 7.27 22.21 0.69
N TYR A 174 6.99 23.22 -0.18
CA TYR A 174 6.34 23.02 -1.47
C TYR A 174 7.33 23.14 -2.62
N TYR A 175 7.27 22.19 -3.57
CA TYR A 175 8.13 22.14 -4.77
C TYR A 175 7.30 21.94 -6.02
N ILE A 176 7.77 22.48 -7.14
CA ILE A 176 7.20 22.17 -8.47
C ILE A 176 8.02 21.05 -9.11
N GLU A 177 7.34 20.04 -9.64
CA GLU A 177 7.96 18.98 -10.43
C GLU A 177 7.96 19.32 -11.91
N VAL A 178 9.11 19.11 -12.56
CA VAL A 178 9.24 19.06 -14.02
C VAL A 178 9.64 17.65 -14.44
N MET A 179 9.12 17.19 -15.55
CA MET A 179 9.25 15.78 -15.96
C MET A 179 9.70 15.67 -17.42
N PRO A 180 10.59 14.70 -17.77
CA PRO A 180 11.01 14.49 -19.15
C PRO A 180 9.88 14.19 -20.13
N HIS A 181 8.75 13.66 -19.66
CA HIS A 181 7.61 13.28 -20.48
C HIS A 181 6.50 14.35 -20.55
N ASN A 182 6.62 15.44 -19.81
CA ASN A 182 5.74 16.60 -20.02
C ASN A 182 6.01 17.24 -21.39
N ALA A 183 5.00 17.89 -21.95
CA ALA A 183 5.22 18.77 -23.10
C ALA A 183 6.23 19.88 -22.73
N PRO A 184 7.19 20.20 -23.60
CA PRO A 184 8.22 21.22 -23.31
C PRO A 184 7.66 22.57 -22.89
N GLU A 185 6.53 22.98 -23.44
CA GLU A 185 5.84 24.22 -23.11
C GLU A 185 5.31 24.20 -21.66
N ILE A 186 4.80 23.06 -21.21
CA ILE A 186 4.31 22.89 -19.85
C ILE A 186 5.45 23.01 -18.86
N ASN A 187 6.57 22.31 -19.08
CA ASN A 187 7.74 22.44 -18.22
C ASN A 187 8.28 23.88 -18.15
N LYS A 188 8.29 24.61 -19.27
CA LYS A 188 8.67 26.03 -19.28
C LYS A 188 7.74 26.90 -18.45
N TYR A 189 6.41 26.73 -18.59
CA TYR A 189 5.44 27.44 -17.77
C TYR A 189 5.58 27.10 -16.28
N LEU A 190 5.79 25.83 -15.95
CA LEU A 190 6.02 25.40 -14.57
C LEU A 190 7.25 26.10 -13.95
N ILE A 191 8.34 26.21 -14.72
CA ILE A 191 9.57 26.90 -14.30
C ILE A 191 9.32 28.42 -14.17
N GLU A 192 8.64 29.05 -15.11
CA GLU A 192 8.30 30.47 -15.04
C GLU A 192 7.43 30.79 -13.81
N LEU A 193 6.44 29.95 -13.53
CA LEU A 193 5.62 30.09 -12.34
C LEU A 193 6.43 29.85 -11.06
N ALA A 194 7.33 28.88 -11.06
CA ALA A 194 8.20 28.61 -9.93
C ALA A 194 9.09 29.84 -9.62
N ASP A 195 9.66 30.44 -10.63
CA ASP A 195 10.50 31.64 -10.49
C ASP A 195 9.66 32.87 -10.05
N GLU A 196 8.42 33.05 -10.59
CA GLU A 196 7.49 34.13 -10.18
C GLU A 196 7.10 34.03 -8.71
N PHE A 197 6.88 32.78 -8.20
CA PHE A 197 6.43 32.54 -6.81
C PHE A 197 7.57 32.18 -5.87
N GLU A 198 8.82 32.23 -6.30
CA GLU A 198 10.00 31.84 -5.52
C GLU A 198 9.85 30.42 -4.92
N ILE A 199 9.45 29.44 -5.76
CA ILE A 199 9.30 28.02 -5.41
C ILE A 199 10.45 27.25 -6.04
N LYS A 200 11.02 26.30 -5.31
CA LYS A 200 12.05 25.44 -5.86
C LYS A 200 11.46 24.41 -6.84
N VAL A 201 12.19 24.14 -7.91
CA VAL A 201 11.84 23.14 -8.90
C VAL A 201 12.67 21.87 -8.65
N VAL A 202 12.04 20.71 -8.74
CA VAL A 202 12.68 19.39 -8.73
C VAL A 202 12.35 18.66 -10.03
N VAL A 203 13.29 17.85 -10.52
CA VAL A 203 13.05 16.98 -11.67
C VAL A 203 12.74 15.56 -11.21
N THR A 204 11.70 14.95 -11.77
CA THR A 204 11.31 13.57 -11.49
C THR A 204 10.89 12.87 -12.78
N PRO A 205 11.22 11.57 -12.95
CA PRO A 205 10.81 10.81 -14.12
C PRO A 205 9.46 10.10 -13.98
N ASP A 206 8.80 10.18 -12.81
CA ASP A 206 7.56 9.43 -12.54
C ASP A 206 7.74 7.92 -12.78
N CYS A 207 8.66 7.32 -12.03
CA CYS A 207 9.14 5.96 -12.31
C CYS A 207 8.06 4.89 -12.07
N HIS A 208 7.83 4.03 -13.08
CA HIS A 208 6.93 2.88 -12.97
C HIS A 208 7.64 1.53 -13.13
N HIS A 209 8.90 1.55 -13.52
CA HIS A 209 9.78 0.40 -13.62
C HIS A 209 11.25 0.80 -13.38
N VAL A 210 12.12 -0.19 -13.12
CA VAL A 210 13.52 0.07 -12.74
C VAL A 210 14.37 0.52 -13.91
N ASP A 211 14.23 -0.19 -15.04
CA ASP A 211 14.99 0.05 -16.25
C ASP A 211 14.18 -0.32 -17.52
N THR A 212 14.77 -0.12 -18.67
CA THR A 212 14.11 -0.34 -19.97
C THR A 212 13.71 -1.80 -20.22
N SER A 213 14.31 -2.78 -19.52
CA SER A 213 13.98 -4.21 -19.70
C SER A 213 12.58 -4.56 -19.17
N GLN A 214 12.06 -3.76 -18.23
CA GLN A 214 10.73 -3.96 -17.62
C GLN A 214 9.61 -3.20 -18.36
N LYS A 215 9.92 -2.39 -19.36
CA LYS A 215 8.96 -1.56 -20.09
C LYS A 215 7.83 -2.38 -20.74
N GLU A 216 8.16 -3.52 -21.33
CA GLU A 216 7.15 -4.41 -21.93
C GLU A 216 6.23 -5.03 -20.86
N VAL A 217 6.75 -5.35 -19.69
CA VAL A 217 5.99 -5.90 -18.57
C VAL A 217 5.03 -4.85 -18.01
N GLN A 218 5.49 -3.62 -17.89
CA GLN A 218 4.67 -2.49 -17.42
C GLN A 218 3.50 -2.23 -18.38
N GLU A 219 3.76 -2.15 -19.67
CA GLU A 219 2.72 -1.96 -20.70
C GLU A 219 1.71 -3.11 -20.71
N PHE A 220 2.19 -4.34 -20.54
CA PHE A 220 1.37 -5.53 -20.44
C PHE A 220 0.44 -5.47 -19.21
N LYS A 221 0.99 -5.10 -18.05
CA LYS A 221 0.24 -4.94 -16.80
C LYS A 221 -0.85 -3.86 -16.93
N LEU A 222 -0.53 -2.76 -17.58
CA LEU A 222 -1.47 -1.68 -17.84
C LEU A 222 -2.67 -2.14 -18.69
N LEU A 223 -2.41 -2.86 -19.78
CA LEU A 223 -3.45 -3.43 -20.65
C LEU A 223 -4.33 -4.45 -19.91
N LEU A 224 -3.73 -5.29 -19.05
CA LEU A 224 -4.46 -6.26 -18.25
C LEU A 224 -5.41 -5.58 -17.27
N ASN A 225 -4.93 -4.60 -16.53
CA ASN A 225 -5.67 -3.94 -15.45
C ASN A 225 -6.72 -2.94 -15.95
N THR A 226 -6.53 -2.36 -17.13
CA THR A 226 -7.51 -1.48 -17.76
C THR A 226 -8.58 -2.23 -18.55
N HIS A 227 -8.51 -3.58 -18.59
CA HIS A 227 -9.40 -4.41 -19.40
C HIS A 227 -9.49 -3.94 -20.85
N ALA A 228 -8.35 -3.53 -21.41
CA ALA A 228 -8.25 -3.04 -22.77
C ALA A 228 -8.82 -4.07 -23.76
N LYS A 229 -9.54 -3.61 -24.77
CA LYS A 229 -10.18 -4.48 -25.77
C LYS A 229 -9.33 -4.51 -27.03
N VAL A 230 -9.10 -5.71 -27.53
CA VAL A 230 -8.48 -5.91 -28.84
C VAL A 230 -9.31 -5.23 -29.92
N GLN A 231 -8.66 -4.57 -30.88
CA GLN A 231 -9.34 -3.95 -32.02
C GLN A 231 -10.08 -4.99 -32.87
N LYS A 232 -11.38 -4.81 -33.11
CA LYS A 232 -12.25 -5.83 -33.71
C LYS A 232 -11.91 -6.26 -35.15
N ASP A 233 -11.16 -5.44 -35.88
CA ASP A 233 -10.89 -5.68 -37.31
C ASP A 233 -9.62 -6.54 -37.56
N ILE A 234 -9.02 -7.05 -36.49
CA ILE A 234 -7.78 -7.81 -36.60
C ILE A 234 -8.04 -9.33 -36.61
N THR A 235 -8.74 -9.81 -37.61
CA THR A 235 -8.92 -11.25 -37.87
C THR A 235 -7.62 -11.99 -38.27
N TYR A 236 -6.56 -11.26 -38.53
CA TYR A 236 -5.25 -11.77 -39.04
C TYR A 236 -4.19 -12.01 -37.96
N ALA A 237 -4.50 -11.71 -36.68
CA ALA A 237 -3.52 -11.76 -35.57
C ALA A 237 -2.84 -13.13 -35.37
N LYS A 238 -3.46 -14.24 -35.82
CA LYS A 238 -2.94 -15.59 -35.56
C LYS A 238 -1.72 -15.98 -36.39
N SER A 239 -1.43 -15.29 -37.48
CA SER A 239 -0.36 -15.68 -38.42
C SER A 239 0.77 -14.65 -38.57
N ALA A 240 0.63 -13.43 -38.02
CA ALA A 240 1.64 -12.42 -38.13
C ALA A 240 2.85 -12.75 -37.25
N LYS A 241 4.04 -12.81 -37.84
CA LYS A 241 5.30 -12.86 -37.08
C LYS A 241 5.62 -11.46 -36.60
N HIS A 242 5.49 -11.25 -35.27
CA HIS A 242 5.92 -10.02 -34.63
C HIS A 242 7.38 -10.14 -34.20
N SER A 243 8.15 -9.05 -34.30
CA SER A 243 9.57 -9.03 -33.97
C SER A 243 9.79 -8.94 -32.45
N SER A 244 8.83 -8.35 -31.74
CA SER A 244 8.86 -8.20 -30.29
C SER A 244 7.46 -8.38 -29.67
N MET A 245 7.41 -8.46 -28.35
CA MET A 245 6.15 -8.44 -27.61
C MET A 245 5.43 -7.10 -27.82
N MET A 246 6.16 -5.99 -27.82
CA MET A 246 5.61 -4.66 -28.04
C MET A 246 4.96 -4.51 -29.40
N ASP A 247 5.62 -5.00 -30.48
CA ASP A 247 5.01 -5.02 -31.81
C ASP A 247 3.68 -5.78 -31.86
N ARG A 248 3.58 -6.88 -31.07
CA ARG A 248 2.33 -7.62 -30.96
C ARG A 248 1.25 -6.84 -30.21
N LEU A 249 1.61 -6.17 -29.11
CA LEU A 249 0.67 -5.34 -28.36
C LEU A 249 0.18 -4.16 -29.21
N ASP A 250 1.07 -3.48 -29.92
CA ASP A 250 0.73 -2.39 -30.84
C ASP A 250 -0.19 -2.85 -31.97
N TYR A 251 0.01 -4.07 -32.46
CA TYR A 251 -0.86 -4.66 -33.46
C TYR A 251 -2.26 -4.97 -32.91
N LEU A 252 -2.36 -5.53 -31.69
CA LEU A 252 -3.64 -5.93 -31.08
C LEU A 252 -4.47 -4.73 -30.57
N TYR A 253 -3.82 -3.73 -30.01
CA TYR A 253 -4.48 -2.64 -29.29
C TYR A 253 -4.34 -1.27 -29.96
N GLY A 254 -3.56 -1.18 -31.04
CA GLY A 254 -3.22 0.08 -31.69
C GLY A 254 -1.95 0.70 -31.09
N LYS A 255 -1.15 1.33 -31.95
CA LYS A 255 0.09 2.01 -31.55
C LYS A 255 -0.18 3.29 -30.78
N ASP A 256 -1.26 3.99 -31.14
CA ASP A 256 -1.70 5.27 -30.56
C ASP A 256 -2.92 5.11 -29.64
N ARG A 257 -2.97 3.99 -28.88
CA ARG A 257 -4.02 3.73 -27.91
C ARG A 257 -4.03 4.78 -26.79
N ASP A 258 -5.20 5.09 -26.27
CA ASP A 258 -5.39 6.17 -25.28
C ASP A 258 -4.62 5.90 -23.97
N ILE A 259 -4.48 4.64 -23.59
CA ILE A 259 -3.80 4.24 -22.35
C ILE A 259 -2.53 3.49 -22.72
N THR A 260 -1.40 4.19 -22.69
CA THR A 260 -0.06 3.63 -22.91
C THR A 260 1.02 4.55 -22.36
N PHE A 261 2.04 3.97 -21.76
CA PHE A 261 3.28 4.65 -21.37
C PHE A 261 4.46 4.34 -22.32
N ASN A 262 4.20 3.57 -23.38
CA ASN A 262 5.26 3.13 -24.29
C ASN A 262 6.04 4.29 -24.95
N LYS A 263 5.43 5.47 -25.05
CA LYS A 263 6.05 6.68 -25.63
C LYS A 263 7.01 7.39 -24.67
N PHE A 264 7.03 7.00 -23.38
CA PHE A 264 7.75 7.69 -22.32
C PHE A 264 8.86 6.81 -21.73
N ASP A 265 9.92 7.45 -21.26
CA ASP A 265 10.97 6.83 -20.48
C ASP A 265 10.71 7.15 -19.00
N ILE A 266 9.90 6.27 -18.36
CA ILE A 266 9.44 6.38 -16.99
C ILE A 266 10.08 5.33 -16.08
N HIS A 267 11.35 5.03 -16.33
CA HIS A 267 12.17 4.22 -15.43
C HIS A 267 13.04 5.08 -14.52
N LEU A 268 13.73 4.45 -13.57
CA LEU A 268 14.66 5.17 -12.72
C LEU A 268 15.91 5.56 -13.53
N LEU A 269 15.84 6.76 -14.12
CA LEU A 269 16.88 7.32 -15.01
C LEU A 269 18.17 7.58 -14.23
N SER A 270 19.31 7.42 -14.89
CA SER A 270 20.57 7.98 -14.41
C SER A 270 20.59 9.52 -14.52
N TYR A 271 21.52 10.15 -13.81
CA TYR A 271 21.69 11.62 -13.92
C TYR A 271 21.90 12.09 -15.37
N ASP A 272 22.71 11.37 -16.14
CA ASP A 272 23.01 11.74 -17.53
C ASP A 272 21.80 11.56 -18.45
N GLU A 273 20.99 10.50 -18.23
CA GLU A 273 19.77 10.26 -19.00
C GLU A 273 18.72 11.36 -18.75
N ILE A 274 18.43 11.66 -17.47
CA ILE A 274 17.42 12.67 -17.14
C ILE A 274 17.87 14.07 -17.55
N LYS A 275 19.17 14.39 -17.40
CA LYS A 275 19.75 15.64 -17.86
C LYS A 275 19.63 15.78 -19.37
N GLY A 276 20.05 14.77 -20.13
CA GLY A 276 19.93 14.78 -21.58
C GLY A 276 18.50 14.88 -22.09
N ALA A 277 17.53 14.32 -21.33
CA ALA A 277 16.11 14.46 -21.66
C ALA A 277 15.58 15.88 -21.43
N MET A 278 15.98 16.55 -20.34
CA MET A 278 15.60 17.94 -20.07
C MET A 278 16.28 18.93 -21.01
N GLU A 279 17.56 18.72 -21.31
CA GLU A 279 18.29 19.53 -22.31
C GLU A 279 17.65 19.51 -23.72
N LYS A 280 17.13 18.34 -24.16
CA LYS A 280 16.35 18.21 -25.40
C LYS A 280 15.08 19.07 -25.42
N GLN A 281 14.51 19.36 -24.25
CA GLN A 281 13.39 20.29 -24.11
C GLN A 281 13.82 21.76 -24.02
N GLY A 282 15.13 22.03 -24.07
CA GLY A 282 15.70 23.36 -23.91
C GLY A 282 15.73 23.87 -22.48
N ILE A 283 15.76 22.94 -21.52
CA ILE A 283 15.86 23.23 -20.08
C ILE A 283 17.28 22.88 -19.63
N ASP A 284 18.09 23.92 -19.39
CA ASP A 284 19.48 23.85 -18.92
C ASP A 284 19.55 24.53 -17.54
N ARG A 285 19.06 23.82 -16.50
CA ARG A 285 19.02 24.31 -15.12
C ARG A 285 19.55 23.26 -14.19
N GLU A 286 20.74 23.50 -13.63
CA GLU A 286 21.39 22.55 -12.70
C GLU A 286 20.69 22.46 -11.34
N ASP A 287 19.99 23.52 -10.94
CA ASP A 287 19.29 23.57 -9.66
C ASP A 287 18.12 22.58 -9.55
N ILE A 288 17.48 22.19 -10.65
CA ILE A 288 16.38 21.22 -10.63
C ILE A 288 16.83 19.82 -10.15
N TYR A 289 18.09 19.45 -10.38
CA TYR A 289 18.70 18.19 -9.90
C TYR A 289 19.19 18.36 -8.46
N SER A 290 19.93 19.44 -8.18
CA SER A 290 20.46 19.68 -6.83
C SER A 290 19.36 19.92 -5.79
N ASN A 291 18.21 20.47 -6.18
CA ASN A 291 17.06 20.64 -5.31
C ASN A 291 16.48 19.29 -4.84
N THR A 292 16.60 18.18 -5.62
CA THR A 292 16.21 16.85 -5.17
C THR A 292 17.07 16.36 -4.00
N LEU A 293 18.37 16.64 -4.05
CA LEU A 293 19.32 16.37 -2.97
C LEU A 293 19.02 17.22 -1.74
N LEU A 294 18.80 18.54 -1.95
CA LEU A 294 18.43 19.46 -0.86
C LEU A 294 17.12 19.03 -0.18
N LEU A 295 16.11 18.60 -0.94
CA LEU A 295 14.87 18.07 -0.37
C LEU A 295 15.17 16.83 0.46
N ALA A 296 15.91 15.88 -0.10
CA ALA A 296 16.26 14.63 0.62
C ALA A 296 17.04 14.89 1.90
N ASP A 297 17.91 15.92 1.94
CA ASP A 297 18.66 16.30 3.14
C ASP A 297 17.75 16.83 4.25
N THR A 298 16.61 17.45 3.93
CA THR A 298 15.64 17.93 4.94
C THR A 298 14.83 16.80 5.59
N VAL A 299 14.81 15.61 4.99
CA VAL A 299 14.11 14.45 5.54
C VAL A 299 14.89 13.87 6.70
N GLU A 300 14.25 13.75 7.85
CA GLU A 300 14.79 13.14 9.05
C GLU A 300 14.60 11.61 9.04
N ASP A 301 15.22 10.95 10.00
CA ASP A 301 15.02 9.51 10.18
C ASP A 301 13.65 9.20 10.80
N TYR A 302 13.09 8.04 10.48
CA TYR A 302 11.82 7.59 11.02
C TYR A 302 12.03 6.49 12.06
N ASP A 303 11.11 6.41 13.03
CA ASP A 303 11.00 5.28 13.96
C ASP A 303 9.80 4.40 13.54
N ILE A 304 10.06 3.44 12.65
CA ILE A 304 9.07 2.43 12.27
C ILE A 304 9.24 1.23 13.20
N LYS A 305 8.35 1.15 14.20
CA LYS A 305 8.39 0.08 15.19
C LYS A 305 7.94 -1.25 14.57
N ASP A 306 8.77 -2.25 14.72
CA ASP A 306 8.38 -3.65 14.58
C ASP A 306 7.86 -4.10 15.96
N GLY A 307 6.55 -4.14 16.16
CA GLY A 307 6.09 -4.39 17.50
C GLY A 307 4.86 -5.28 17.61
N LEU A 308 5.01 -6.31 18.42
CA LEU A 308 3.93 -7.03 19.08
C LEU A 308 3.39 -6.25 20.30
N ASP A 309 4.02 -5.14 20.66
CA ASP A 309 3.75 -4.36 21.86
C ASP A 309 2.46 -3.50 21.75
N LEU A 310 1.75 -3.60 20.62
CA LEU A 310 0.57 -2.78 20.32
C LEU A 310 -0.76 -3.49 20.55
N LEU A 311 -0.76 -4.72 21.08
CA LEU A 311 -2.02 -5.39 21.42
C LEU A 311 -2.75 -4.63 22.56
N PRO A 312 -4.06 -4.40 22.42
CA PRO A 312 -4.81 -3.68 23.44
C PRO A 312 -4.81 -4.45 24.75
N VAL A 313 -4.19 -3.89 25.76
CA VAL A 313 -4.18 -4.46 27.11
C VAL A 313 -5.37 -3.91 27.88
N GLN A 314 -6.47 -4.63 27.92
CA GLN A 314 -7.66 -4.26 28.71
C GLN A 314 -7.53 -4.61 30.20
N TYR A 315 -6.62 -5.50 30.57
CA TYR A 315 -6.42 -6.01 31.91
C TYR A 315 -5.09 -5.51 32.49
N LYS A 316 -5.08 -5.22 33.78
CA LYS A 316 -3.84 -4.83 34.48
C LYS A 316 -2.80 -5.95 34.49
N ASN A 317 -3.25 -7.18 34.56
CA ASN A 317 -2.42 -8.38 34.49
C ASN A 317 -3.08 -9.41 33.55
N PRO A 318 -2.80 -9.38 32.24
CA PRO A 318 -3.42 -10.29 31.29
C PRO A 318 -3.09 -11.76 31.55
N ASP A 319 -1.88 -12.09 32.03
CA ASP A 319 -1.48 -13.47 32.32
C ASP A 319 -2.30 -14.05 33.47
N GLN A 320 -2.53 -13.26 34.53
CA GLN A 320 -3.35 -13.68 35.66
C GLN A 320 -4.82 -13.84 35.25
N GLU A 321 -5.34 -12.94 34.42
CA GLU A 321 -6.71 -13.04 33.93
C GLU A 321 -6.90 -14.28 33.06
N LEU A 322 -5.96 -14.55 32.16
CA LEU A 322 -5.97 -15.76 31.33
C LEU A 322 -5.97 -17.04 32.20
N ALA A 323 -5.09 -17.09 33.22
CA ALA A 323 -5.02 -18.21 34.13
C ALA A 323 -6.32 -18.40 34.92
N ASN A 324 -6.91 -17.30 35.44
CA ASN A 324 -8.17 -17.37 36.19
C ASN A 324 -9.32 -17.91 35.33
N LEU A 325 -9.46 -17.42 34.07
CA LEU A 325 -10.51 -17.86 33.16
C LEU A 325 -10.36 -19.34 32.78
N THR A 326 -9.14 -19.79 32.52
CA THR A 326 -8.87 -21.16 32.11
C THR A 326 -9.08 -22.14 33.29
N LEU A 327 -8.64 -21.77 34.50
CA LEU A 327 -8.87 -22.59 35.70
C LEU A 327 -10.35 -22.70 36.04
N ALA A 328 -11.11 -21.60 36.01
CA ALA A 328 -12.55 -21.62 36.23
C ALA A 328 -13.27 -22.53 35.22
N SER A 329 -12.89 -22.45 33.93
CA SER A 329 -13.44 -23.29 32.88
C SER A 329 -13.05 -24.79 33.06
N LEU A 330 -11.86 -25.08 33.56
CA LEU A 330 -11.40 -26.43 33.83
C LEU A 330 -12.28 -27.09 34.92
N GLU A 331 -12.62 -26.33 35.99
CA GLU A 331 -13.54 -26.77 37.05
C GLU A 331 -14.97 -26.92 36.53
N GLU A 332 -15.48 -25.93 35.77
CA GLU A 332 -16.84 -25.95 35.22
C GLU A 332 -17.07 -27.15 34.31
N LYS A 333 -16.14 -27.42 33.41
CA LYS A 333 -16.20 -28.56 32.49
C LYS A 333 -15.98 -29.91 33.18
N LYS A 334 -15.59 -29.90 34.45
CA LYS A 334 -15.29 -31.12 35.23
C LYS A 334 -14.26 -32.05 34.57
N LEU A 335 -13.33 -31.45 33.86
CA LEU A 335 -12.28 -32.20 33.18
C LEU A 335 -11.36 -32.92 34.15
N ASN A 336 -11.30 -32.45 35.41
CA ASN A 336 -10.59 -33.08 36.51
C ASN A 336 -11.15 -34.49 36.88
N SER A 337 -12.37 -34.79 36.44
CA SER A 337 -12.98 -36.11 36.63
C SER A 337 -13.03 -36.96 35.36
N ASN A 338 -12.38 -36.52 34.30
CA ASN A 338 -12.33 -37.24 33.04
C ASN A 338 -11.47 -38.51 33.15
N TRP A 339 -11.70 -39.50 32.27
CA TRP A 339 -10.99 -40.77 32.22
C TRP A 339 -9.47 -40.64 32.03
N LEU A 340 -9.00 -39.50 31.52
CA LEU A 340 -7.56 -39.20 31.38
C LEU A 340 -6.87 -38.83 32.70
N GLY A 341 -7.63 -38.48 33.74
CA GLY A 341 -7.15 -38.09 35.06
C GLY A 341 -6.79 -36.61 35.18
N ASN A 342 -6.92 -36.07 36.41
CA ASN A 342 -6.71 -34.64 36.72
C ASN A 342 -5.33 -34.13 36.34
N ASP A 343 -4.30 -34.90 36.66
CA ASP A 343 -2.91 -34.48 36.53
C ASP A 343 -2.52 -34.14 35.07
N ILE A 344 -3.16 -34.77 34.09
CA ILE A 344 -2.85 -34.60 32.70
C ILE A 344 -3.34 -33.23 32.18
N TYR A 345 -4.56 -32.83 32.54
CA TYR A 345 -5.12 -31.52 32.16
C TYR A 345 -4.40 -30.37 32.87
N GLU A 346 -4.10 -30.53 34.17
CA GLU A 346 -3.39 -29.50 34.94
C GLU A 346 -1.96 -29.31 34.42
N GLN A 347 -1.22 -30.39 34.20
CA GLN A 347 0.13 -30.32 33.65
C GLN A 347 0.15 -29.66 32.26
N ARG A 348 -0.80 -30.03 31.39
CA ARG A 348 -0.89 -29.44 30.06
C ARG A 348 -1.27 -27.95 30.13
N LEU A 349 -2.17 -27.56 31.04
CA LEU A 349 -2.56 -26.18 31.24
C LEU A 349 -1.39 -25.32 31.73
N ASP A 350 -0.64 -25.81 32.71
CA ASP A 350 0.54 -25.14 33.25
C ASP A 350 1.63 -24.95 32.19
N GLU A 351 1.86 -25.98 31.37
CA GLU A 351 2.79 -25.91 30.25
C GLU A 351 2.39 -24.83 29.25
N GLU A 352 1.12 -24.83 28.77
CA GLU A 352 0.62 -23.87 27.81
C GLU A 352 0.64 -22.45 28.36
N LEU A 353 0.17 -22.22 29.60
CA LEU A 353 0.17 -20.90 30.24
C LEU A 353 1.59 -20.36 30.44
N SER A 354 2.55 -21.23 30.79
CA SER A 354 3.96 -20.80 30.91
C SER A 354 4.51 -20.28 29.57
N ILE A 355 4.29 -21.02 28.48
CA ILE A 355 4.76 -20.63 27.14
C ILE A 355 4.06 -19.35 26.66
N ILE A 356 2.73 -19.25 26.85
CA ILE A 356 1.95 -18.06 26.47
C ILE A 356 2.44 -16.82 27.23
N ARG A 357 2.72 -16.94 28.54
CA ARG A 357 3.26 -15.85 29.36
C ARG A 357 4.66 -15.45 28.90
N ASP A 358 5.57 -16.41 28.70
CA ASP A 358 6.95 -16.14 28.29
C ASP A 358 7.01 -15.43 26.93
N LYS A 359 6.05 -15.73 26.04
CA LYS A 359 5.85 -15.08 24.74
C LYS A 359 5.01 -13.80 24.80
N LYS A 360 4.44 -13.44 25.95
CA LYS A 360 3.55 -12.27 26.13
C LYS A 360 2.29 -12.32 25.26
N PHE A 361 1.74 -13.49 24.99
CA PHE A 361 0.58 -13.66 24.11
C PHE A 361 -0.78 -13.60 24.82
N ALA A 362 -0.83 -13.53 26.15
CA ALA A 362 -2.07 -13.50 26.90
C ALA A 362 -3.08 -12.42 26.42
N PRO A 363 -2.67 -11.16 26.08
CA PRO A 363 -3.60 -10.20 25.53
C PRO A 363 -4.27 -10.66 24.23
N TYR A 364 -3.54 -11.35 23.35
CA TYR A 364 -4.07 -11.88 22.09
C TYR A 364 -5.18 -12.91 22.34
N PHE A 365 -4.94 -13.89 23.22
CA PHE A 365 -5.94 -14.89 23.59
C PHE A 365 -7.21 -14.26 24.17
N LEU A 366 -7.06 -13.26 25.04
CA LEU A 366 -8.18 -12.56 25.66
C LEU A 366 -9.01 -11.77 24.67
N VAL A 367 -8.38 -11.13 23.66
CA VAL A 367 -9.08 -10.43 22.59
C VAL A 367 -9.88 -11.41 21.74
N VAL A 368 -9.27 -12.53 21.33
CA VAL A 368 -9.94 -13.54 20.51
C VAL A 368 -11.07 -14.21 21.30
N GLN A 369 -10.84 -14.55 22.55
CA GLN A 369 -11.87 -15.10 23.47
C GLN A 369 -13.06 -14.15 23.59
N ASN A 370 -12.82 -12.87 23.81
CA ASN A 370 -13.87 -11.86 23.94
C ASN A 370 -14.72 -11.78 22.66
N MET A 371 -14.08 -11.75 21.49
CA MET A 371 -14.75 -11.72 20.20
C MET A 371 -15.63 -12.95 19.97
N ILE A 372 -15.08 -14.13 20.18
CA ILE A 372 -15.78 -15.40 19.91
C ILE A 372 -16.93 -15.61 20.87
N ASN A 373 -16.73 -15.36 22.17
CA ASN A 373 -17.77 -15.53 23.17
C ASN A 373 -18.90 -14.51 23.00
N TRP A 374 -18.58 -13.28 22.57
CA TRP A 374 -19.61 -12.31 22.18
C TRP A 374 -20.43 -12.84 20.98
N ALA A 375 -19.78 -13.32 19.93
CA ALA A 375 -20.47 -13.87 18.77
C ALA A 375 -21.39 -15.05 19.14
N LYS A 376 -20.90 -15.99 19.94
CA LYS A 376 -21.70 -17.12 20.45
C LYS A 376 -22.90 -16.66 21.30
N LYS A 377 -22.71 -15.61 22.13
CA LYS A 377 -23.79 -15.04 22.96
C LYS A 377 -24.88 -14.36 22.12
N GLU A 378 -24.54 -13.79 20.99
CA GLU A 378 -25.47 -13.18 20.04
C GLU A 378 -26.05 -14.20 19.03
N ASP A 379 -25.93 -15.51 19.30
CA ASP A 379 -26.38 -16.58 18.42
C ASP A 379 -25.80 -16.51 16.99
N ILE A 380 -24.57 -15.98 16.85
CA ILE A 380 -23.84 -16.01 15.61
C ILE A 380 -23.06 -17.32 15.54
N LEU A 381 -23.24 -18.09 14.47
CA LEU A 381 -22.55 -19.37 14.31
C LEU A 381 -21.03 -19.15 14.20
N VAL A 382 -20.32 -19.85 15.09
CA VAL A 382 -18.85 -19.93 15.09
C VAL A 382 -18.46 -21.38 14.92
N GLY A 383 -17.49 -21.64 14.03
CA GLY A 383 -16.97 -23.00 13.81
C GLY A 383 -16.28 -23.57 15.05
N PRO A 384 -16.21 -24.91 15.18
CA PRO A 384 -15.66 -25.57 16.36
C PRO A 384 -14.15 -25.40 16.55
N GLY A 385 -13.50 -24.72 15.62
CA GLY A 385 -12.05 -24.55 15.55
C GLY A 385 -11.45 -25.25 14.35
N ARG A 386 -10.38 -24.68 13.82
CA ARG A 386 -9.62 -25.25 12.71
C ARG A 386 -8.14 -24.90 12.85
N GLY A 387 -7.30 -25.49 11.98
CA GLY A 387 -5.87 -25.21 11.98
C GLY A 387 -5.16 -25.72 13.22
N SER A 388 -4.07 -25.05 13.59
CA SER A 388 -3.21 -25.45 14.71
C SER A 388 -3.79 -25.09 16.07
N SER A 389 -4.67 -24.09 16.17
CA SER A 389 -5.26 -23.63 17.43
C SER A 389 -6.13 -24.71 18.13
N ALA A 390 -6.68 -25.67 17.36
CA ALA A 390 -7.38 -26.83 17.91
C ALA A 390 -6.47 -27.72 18.82
N GLY A 391 -5.15 -27.58 18.73
CA GLY A 391 -4.18 -28.27 19.58
C GLY A 391 -3.95 -27.63 20.96
N SER A 392 -4.58 -26.49 21.25
CA SER A 392 -4.41 -25.76 22.51
C SER A 392 -5.54 -26.02 23.51
N LEU A 393 -5.17 -26.47 24.71
CA LEU A 393 -6.09 -26.62 25.83
C LEU A 393 -6.61 -25.25 26.30
N VAL A 394 -5.76 -24.22 26.30
CA VAL A 394 -6.17 -22.86 26.63
C VAL A 394 -7.25 -22.37 25.66
N CYS A 395 -7.12 -22.58 24.35
CA CYS A 395 -8.16 -22.25 23.38
C CYS A 395 -9.48 -22.96 23.66
N TYR A 396 -9.43 -24.23 24.01
CA TYR A 396 -10.62 -25.02 24.37
C TYR A 396 -11.29 -24.53 25.67
N LEU A 397 -10.50 -24.26 26.69
CA LEU A 397 -11.02 -23.75 27.98
C LEU A 397 -11.62 -22.36 27.88
N LEU A 398 -11.07 -21.52 27.03
CA LEU A 398 -11.59 -20.18 26.75
C LEU A 398 -12.84 -20.18 25.84
N GLY A 399 -13.25 -21.33 25.29
CA GLY A 399 -14.33 -21.42 24.32
C GLY A 399 -13.99 -20.85 22.94
N ILE A 400 -12.70 -20.68 22.66
CA ILE A 400 -12.19 -20.29 21.33
C ILE A 400 -12.37 -21.46 20.35
N THR A 401 -12.09 -22.67 20.82
CA THR A 401 -12.36 -23.93 20.11
C THR A 401 -13.30 -24.79 20.92
N ASP A 402 -14.02 -25.71 20.26
CA ASP A 402 -14.95 -26.66 20.90
C ASP A 402 -14.41 -28.09 20.87
N ILE A 403 -13.11 -28.28 20.56
CA ILE A 403 -12.43 -29.56 20.44
C ILE A 403 -11.47 -29.71 21.62
N ASP A 404 -11.63 -30.79 22.42
CA ASP A 404 -10.69 -31.13 23.47
C ASP A 404 -9.40 -31.71 22.87
N PRO A 405 -8.25 -30.99 22.97
CA PRO A 405 -7.02 -31.43 22.34
C PRO A 405 -6.43 -32.70 22.98
N LEU A 406 -6.70 -32.96 24.23
CA LEU A 406 -6.16 -34.14 24.93
C LEU A 406 -6.92 -35.41 24.55
N GLU A 407 -8.23 -35.34 24.43
CA GLU A 407 -9.06 -36.48 23.96
C GLU A 407 -8.66 -36.91 22.54
N HIS A 408 -8.23 -35.96 21.70
CA HIS A 408 -7.84 -36.20 20.30
C HIS A 408 -6.33 -36.33 20.11
N GLY A 409 -5.52 -36.29 21.17
CA GLY A 409 -4.06 -36.43 21.09
C GLY A 409 -3.38 -35.33 20.30
N LEU A 410 -3.95 -34.10 20.29
CA LEU A 410 -3.43 -32.97 19.54
C LEU A 410 -2.26 -32.28 20.28
N LEU A 411 -1.27 -31.84 19.51
CA LEU A 411 -0.02 -31.29 20.05
C LEU A 411 -0.03 -29.76 20.06
N PHE A 412 0.21 -29.18 21.24
CA PHE A 412 0.32 -27.72 21.40
C PHE A 412 1.49 -27.08 20.62
N PHE A 413 2.62 -27.79 20.53
CA PHE A 413 3.82 -27.30 19.82
C PHE A 413 3.63 -27.06 18.32
N ARG A 414 2.57 -27.60 17.73
CA ARG A 414 2.17 -27.28 16.36
C ARG A 414 1.51 -25.91 16.26
N PHE A 415 0.95 -25.40 17.34
CA PHE A 415 0.30 -24.10 17.43
C PHE A 415 1.28 -23.03 17.91
N ILE A 416 1.94 -23.26 19.06
CA ILE A 416 2.99 -22.34 19.54
C ILE A 416 4.27 -23.15 19.76
N ASN A 417 5.29 -22.82 18.95
CA ASN A 417 6.63 -23.38 19.14
C ASN A 417 7.43 -22.41 20.01
N PRO A 418 7.95 -22.83 21.17
CA PRO A 418 8.80 -22.00 22.03
C PRO A 418 10.04 -21.44 21.36
N GLU A 419 10.60 -22.17 20.40
CA GLU A 419 11.83 -21.80 19.69
C GLU A 419 11.61 -20.78 18.57
N ARG A 420 10.36 -20.55 18.14
CA ARG A 420 10.01 -19.58 17.10
C ARG A 420 9.45 -18.31 17.71
N ASN A 421 9.72 -17.18 17.10
CA ASN A 421 9.17 -15.88 17.51
C ASN A 421 7.92 -15.47 16.71
N ASP A 422 7.30 -16.44 16.00
CA ASP A 422 6.09 -16.19 15.25
C ASP A 422 4.88 -15.99 16.17
N PHE A 423 3.96 -15.15 15.74
CA PHE A 423 2.66 -15.00 16.40
C PHE A 423 1.81 -16.24 16.17
N PRO A 424 1.05 -16.70 17.19
CA PRO A 424 0.10 -17.79 16.97
C PRO A 424 -1.04 -17.33 16.05
N ASP A 425 -1.44 -18.20 15.15
CA ASP A 425 -2.55 -17.95 14.22
C ASP A 425 -3.79 -18.71 14.70
N ILE A 426 -4.81 -17.97 15.17
CA ILE A 426 -6.09 -18.53 15.56
C ILE A 426 -7.09 -18.31 14.43
N ASP A 427 -7.23 -19.33 13.61
CA ASP A 427 -8.23 -19.36 12.55
C ASP A 427 -9.64 -19.52 13.13
N THR A 428 -10.56 -18.64 12.72
CA THR A 428 -11.95 -18.66 13.18
C THR A 428 -12.91 -18.59 12.01
N ASP A 429 -13.81 -19.56 11.89
CA ASP A 429 -14.91 -19.54 10.94
C ASP A 429 -16.14 -18.89 11.59
N ILE A 430 -16.65 -17.83 10.96
CA ILE A 430 -17.82 -17.08 11.45
C ILE A 430 -18.88 -17.05 10.35
N GLN A 431 -20.15 -17.15 10.72
CA GLN A 431 -21.30 -17.04 9.83
C GLN A 431 -21.15 -15.82 8.92
N ASP A 432 -21.07 -16.04 7.62
CA ASP A 432 -20.73 -15.02 6.61
C ASP A 432 -21.74 -13.86 6.56
N THR A 433 -23.04 -14.16 6.69
CA THR A 433 -24.13 -13.18 6.66
C THR A 433 -24.16 -12.24 7.86
N ARG A 434 -23.46 -12.59 8.97
CA ARG A 434 -23.40 -11.81 10.21
C ARG A 434 -21.99 -11.43 10.63
N ARG A 435 -20.99 -11.68 9.77
CA ARG A 435 -19.57 -11.38 10.05
C ARG A 435 -19.33 -9.90 10.33
N ASP A 436 -20.05 -9.00 9.67
CA ASP A 436 -19.87 -7.56 9.85
C ASP A 436 -20.35 -7.08 11.23
N GLU A 437 -21.34 -7.75 11.85
CA GLU A 437 -21.74 -7.48 13.23
C GLU A 437 -20.59 -7.74 14.22
N VAL A 438 -19.79 -8.79 13.98
CA VAL A 438 -18.60 -9.10 14.81
C VAL A 438 -17.53 -8.03 14.63
N LYS A 439 -17.30 -7.53 13.40
CA LYS A 439 -16.37 -6.42 13.16
C LYS A 439 -16.84 -5.15 13.87
N ASP A 440 -18.13 -4.81 13.76
CA ASP A 440 -18.71 -3.66 14.43
C ASP A 440 -18.59 -3.78 15.96
N TYR A 441 -18.74 -4.98 16.51
CA TYR A 441 -18.48 -5.21 17.93
C TYR A 441 -17.04 -4.90 18.30
N LEU A 442 -16.05 -5.37 17.52
CA LEU A 442 -14.65 -5.08 17.76
C LEU A 442 -14.35 -3.58 17.70
N VAL A 443 -14.91 -2.87 16.71
CA VAL A 443 -14.78 -1.41 16.58
C VAL A 443 -15.34 -0.68 17.81
N ARG A 444 -16.45 -1.16 18.38
CA ARG A 444 -17.02 -0.60 19.62
C ARG A 444 -16.19 -0.91 20.88
N GLN A 445 -15.54 -2.09 20.92
CA GLN A 445 -14.75 -2.52 22.08
C GLN A 445 -13.34 -1.92 22.10
N TYR A 446 -12.73 -1.77 20.89
CA TYR A 446 -11.34 -1.36 20.76
C TYR A 446 -11.28 -0.06 19.97
N ARG A 447 -10.44 0.86 20.43
CA ARG A 447 -10.34 2.21 19.88
C ARG A 447 -9.83 2.25 18.44
N HIS A 448 -8.97 1.30 18.08
CA HIS A 448 -8.31 1.22 16.77
C HIS A 448 -8.46 -0.19 16.23
N VAL A 449 -9.32 -0.34 15.24
CA VAL A 449 -9.57 -1.60 14.54
C VAL A 449 -9.54 -1.36 13.05
N ALA A 450 -8.80 -2.17 12.32
CA ALA A 450 -8.72 -2.12 10.88
C ALA A 450 -8.66 -3.52 10.27
N SER A 451 -9.23 -3.67 9.09
CA SER A 451 -9.04 -4.88 8.29
C SER A 451 -7.70 -4.80 7.57
N ILE A 452 -6.92 -5.89 7.65
CA ILE A 452 -5.66 -6.00 6.91
C ILE A 452 -5.96 -6.53 5.52
N ALA A 453 -5.56 -5.79 4.49
CA ALA A 453 -5.59 -6.24 3.12
C ALA A 453 -4.42 -7.19 2.83
N THR A 454 -4.65 -8.20 2.01
CA THR A 454 -3.61 -9.08 1.49
C THR A 454 -3.42 -8.84 0.00
N PHE A 455 -2.16 -8.79 -0.44
CA PHE A 455 -1.83 -8.71 -1.86
C PHE A 455 -1.74 -10.11 -2.45
N LEU A 456 -2.62 -10.39 -3.42
CA LEU A 456 -2.55 -11.64 -4.16
C LEU A 456 -1.42 -11.54 -5.17
N GLN A 457 -0.48 -12.48 -5.09
CA GLN A 457 0.57 -12.62 -6.09
C GLN A 457 0.09 -13.49 -7.25
N PHE A 458 0.50 -13.11 -8.44
CA PHE A 458 0.32 -13.96 -9.62
C PHE A 458 1.11 -15.27 -9.44
N LYS A 459 0.41 -16.40 -9.54
CA LYS A 459 1.05 -17.73 -9.58
C LYS A 459 1.16 -18.19 -11.02
N ASP A 460 2.11 -19.06 -11.32
CA ASP A 460 2.47 -19.50 -12.68
C ASP A 460 1.28 -19.78 -13.61
N LYS A 461 0.31 -20.59 -13.17
CA LYS A 461 -0.89 -20.89 -13.96
C LYS A 461 -1.80 -19.68 -14.20
N GLY A 462 -1.86 -18.75 -13.25
CA GLY A 462 -2.61 -17.49 -13.37
C GLY A 462 -1.94 -16.58 -14.40
N VAL A 463 -0.63 -16.37 -14.25
CA VAL A 463 0.16 -15.56 -15.18
C VAL A 463 0.00 -16.01 -16.62
N VAL A 464 0.14 -17.32 -16.90
CA VAL A 464 0.01 -17.86 -18.26
C VAL A 464 -1.36 -17.54 -18.86
N ARG A 465 -2.43 -17.63 -18.08
CA ARG A 465 -3.79 -17.30 -18.55
C ARG A 465 -4.00 -15.80 -18.77
N ASP A 466 -3.44 -14.97 -17.92
CA ASP A 466 -3.56 -13.51 -18.04
C ASP A 466 -2.73 -13.01 -19.23
N VAL A 467 -1.52 -13.57 -19.42
CA VAL A 467 -0.71 -13.33 -20.62
C VAL A 467 -1.46 -13.76 -21.90
N ALA A 468 -2.06 -14.93 -21.89
CA ALA A 468 -2.85 -15.40 -23.02
C ALA A 468 -4.03 -14.46 -23.34
N ARG A 469 -4.72 -13.95 -22.32
CA ARG A 469 -5.82 -13.00 -22.49
C ARG A 469 -5.38 -11.71 -23.16
N VAL A 470 -4.28 -11.10 -22.69
CA VAL A 470 -3.75 -9.86 -23.28
C VAL A 470 -3.23 -10.11 -24.70
N LEU A 471 -2.67 -11.27 -24.97
CA LEU A 471 -2.18 -11.64 -26.32
C LEU A 471 -3.26 -12.19 -27.27
N ASP A 472 -4.53 -12.15 -26.88
CA ASP A 472 -5.68 -12.71 -27.62
C ASP A 472 -5.46 -14.18 -28.02
N ILE A 473 -4.87 -14.98 -27.11
CA ILE A 473 -4.67 -16.43 -27.27
C ILE A 473 -5.86 -17.15 -26.64
N PRO A 474 -6.58 -18.00 -27.37
CA PRO A 474 -7.71 -18.74 -26.83
C PRO A 474 -7.33 -19.60 -25.63
N LEU A 475 -8.08 -19.52 -24.53
CA LEU A 475 -7.83 -20.31 -23.32
C LEU A 475 -7.88 -21.83 -23.57
N THR A 476 -8.61 -22.29 -24.60
CA THR A 476 -8.60 -23.68 -25.04
C THR A 476 -7.23 -24.17 -25.51
N ASP A 477 -6.40 -23.26 -26.01
CA ASP A 477 -5.03 -23.59 -26.46
C ASP A 477 -4.03 -23.52 -25.28
N VAL A 478 -4.31 -22.70 -24.28
CA VAL A 478 -3.50 -22.58 -23.06
C VAL A 478 -3.70 -23.76 -22.11
N ASN A 479 -4.88 -24.37 -22.11
CA ASN A 479 -5.23 -25.46 -21.19
C ASN A 479 -4.85 -26.87 -21.74
N LYS A 480 -4.26 -26.97 -22.92
CA LYS A 480 -3.69 -28.18 -23.47
C LYS A 480 -2.29 -28.45 -22.94
#